data_3f5028a2278ad92a3d71bff975df28c7
#
_entry.id   3f5028a2278ad92a3d71bff975df28c7
#
_cell.length_a   1.000
_cell.length_b   1.000
_cell.length_c   1.000
_cell.angle_alpha   90.00
_cell.angle_beta   90.00
_cell.angle_gamma   90.00
#
_symmetry.space_group_name_H-M   'P 1'
#
loop_
_entity.id
_entity.type
_entity.pdbx_description
1 polymer ?
#
loop_
_entity_poly.entity_id
_entity_poly.type
_entity_poly.pdbx_seq_one_letter_code
_entity_poly.pdbx_strand_id
1 'polypeptide(L)'
;MKIVWKLVIAGVVAVVVYNAATFWIKQIDNEVQAASFDEDVESTNSDDWLPEESPWHNEAYCMAEAIYFEAGNQPLIGKIAVGQVIINRMYEPRYPNTICGVVHQGPVRESWKKNGVFHPIKFKCQFSYWCDGKSDKPKYGPTWEDSTMVADWLATDLYNTSEYHIPHDYLEGATHYHATYVYPNWARHMQEVVKIQDHIFYK
;
A
#
# COMPACT_ATOMS: atom_id res chain seq x y z
N MET A 1 47.74 36.93 16.46
CA MET A 1 46.43 37.58 16.41
C MET A 1 45.41 36.89 15.50
N LYS A 2 45.73 36.47 14.28
CA LYS A 2 44.72 35.84 13.34
C LYS A 2 44.14 34.52 13.81
N ILE A 3 44.84 33.71 14.62
CA ILE A 3 44.37 32.39 15.10
C ILE A 3 43.32 32.55 16.23
N VAL A 4 43.54 33.47 17.14
CA VAL A 4 42.66 33.74 18.27
C VAL A 4 41.29 34.25 17.77
N TRP A 5 41.29 35.10 16.75
CA TRP A 5 40.08 35.63 16.16
C TRP A 5 39.21 34.55 15.46
N LYS A 6 39.86 33.57 14.79
CA LYS A 6 39.14 32.43 14.17
C LYS A 6 38.49 31.54 15.21
N LEU A 7 39.14 31.32 16.37
CA LEU A 7 38.55 30.51 17.44
C LEU A 7 37.40 31.21 18.14
N VAL A 8 37.46 32.54 18.30
CA VAL A 8 36.36 33.32 18.88
C VAL A 8 35.14 33.31 17.94
N ILE A 9 35.34 33.50 16.63
CA ILE A 9 34.23 33.44 15.65
C ILE A 9 33.61 32.04 15.60
N ALA A 10 34.40 30.96 15.61
CA ALA A 10 33.89 29.60 15.64
C ALA A 10 33.07 29.31 16.89
N GLY A 11 33.49 29.79 18.05
CA GLY A 11 32.75 29.67 19.31
C GLY A 11 31.43 30.43 19.29
N VAL A 12 31.39 31.65 18.76
CA VAL A 12 30.14 32.44 18.63
C VAL A 12 29.18 31.80 17.67
N VAL A 13 29.64 31.31 16.52
CA VAL A 13 28.79 30.60 15.55
C VAL A 13 28.18 29.33 16.15
N ALA A 14 28.99 28.54 16.88
CA ALA A 14 28.48 27.33 17.54
C ALA A 14 27.41 27.63 18.58
N VAL A 15 27.57 28.70 19.37
CA VAL A 15 26.55 29.13 20.37
C VAL A 15 25.25 29.61 19.67
N VAL A 16 25.36 30.33 18.58
CA VAL A 16 24.19 30.82 17.82
C VAL A 16 23.45 29.65 17.20
N VAL A 17 24.15 28.68 16.59
CA VAL A 17 23.53 27.49 16.01
C VAL A 17 22.88 26.63 17.08
N TYR A 18 23.54 26.44 18.23
CA TYR A 18 22.97 25.67 19.36
C TYR A 18 21.70 26.33 19.89
N ASN A 19 21.68 27.64 20.11
CA ASN A 19 20.50 28.35 20.58
C ASN A 19 19.36 28.34 19.56
N ALA A 20 19.66 28.44 18.25
CA ALA A 20 18.65 28.31 17.20
C ALA A 20 18.04 26.90 17.19
N ALA A 21 18.87 25.86 17.26
CA ALA A 21 18.38 24.47 17.29
C ALA A 21 17.49 24.19 18.54
N THR A 22 17.88 24.66 19.71
CA THR A 22 17.07 24.49 20.94
C THR A 22 15.78 25.29 20.90
N PHE A 23 15.77 26.46 20.25
CA PHE A 23 14.56 27.25 20.02
C PHE A 23 13.56 26.50 19.12
N TRP A 24 14.04 25.94 18.00
CA TRP A 24 13.19 25.16 17.09
C TRP A 24 12.67 23.86 17.72
N ILE A 25 13.47 23.17 18.51
CA ILE A 25 13.02 21.99 19.25
C ILE A 25 11.90 22.35 20.22
N LYS A 26 12.03 23.44 21.00
CA LYS A 26 10.98 23.90 21.89
C LYS A 26 9.70 24.34 21.16
N GLN A 27 9.84 24.89 19.95
CA GLN A 27 8.69 25.27 19.14
C GLN A 27 7.92 24.02 18.69
N ILE A 28 8.62 22.99 18.24
CA ILE A 28 8.04 21.69 17.86
C ILE A 28 7.37 21.01 19.08
N ASP A 29 8.01 20.99 20.24
CA ASP A 29 7.45 20.41 21.46
C ASP A 29 6.18 21.17 21.90
N ASN A 30 6.13 22.50 21.75
CA ASN A 30 4.95 23.29 22.04
C ASN A 30 3.81 23.07 21.03
N GLU A 31 4.11 22.88 19.74
CA GLU A 31 3.12 22.54 18.72
C GLU A 31 2.56 21.12 18.94
N VAL A 32 3.42 20.17 19.30
CA VAL A 32 3.01 18.81 19.64
C VAL A 32 2.16 18.77 20.92
N GLN A 33 2.48 19.59 21.94
CA GLN A 33 1.66 19.69 23.17
C GLN A 33 0.38 20.50 22.97
N ALA A 34 0.35 21.49 22.08
CA ALA A 34 -0.88 22.20 21.71
C ALA A 34 -1.79 21.36 20.80
N ALA A 35 -1.23 20.35 20.11
CA ALA A 35 -1.95 19.32 19.40
C ALA A 35 -2.30 18.10 20.27
N SER A 36 -1.98 18.11 21.58
CA SER A 36 -2.55 17.15 22.54
C SER A 36 -3.98 17.54 22.80
N PHE A 37 -4.77 17.05 21.94
CA PHE A 37 -6.18 16.87 21.82
C PHE A 37 -6.88 16.70 23.18
N ASP A 38 -7.98 17.44 23.36
CA ASP A 38 -8.95 17.22 24.44
C ASP A 38 -9.39 15.75 24.40
N GLU A 39 -9.06 15.05 25.47
CA GLU A 39 -9.33 13.63 25.71
C GLU A 39 -10.78 13.47 26.18
N ASP A 40 -11.72 13.69 25.25
CA ASP A 40 -13.12 13.26 25.33
C ASP A 40 -13.50 12.47 24.07
N VAL A 41 -12.67 11.50 23.69
CA VAL A 41 -13.07 10.49 22.74
C VAL A 41 -13.75 9.36 23.51
N GLU A 42 -15.06 9.51 23.63
CA GLU A 42 -15.98 8.42 23.88
C GLU A 42 -15.57 7.23 23.01
N SER A 43 -15.34 6.07 23.62
CA SER A 43 -14.95 4.82 22.99
C SER A 43 -15.87 4.49 21.81
N THR A 44 -15.59 5.02 20.64
CA THR A 44 -16.20 4.59 19.40
C THR A 44 -15.52 3.31 18.95
N ASN A 45 -16.33 2.30 18.65
CA ASN A 45 -15.93 1.03 18.08
C ASN A 45 -14.85 1.23 17.01
N SER A 46 -13.80 0.42 17.08
CA SER A 46 -12.64 0.44 16.18
C SER A 46 -12.93 0.18 14.69
N ASP A 47 -14.20 0.14 14.30
CA ASP A 47 -14.65 -0.09 12.94
C ASP A 47 -15.04 1.21 12.19
N ASP A 48 -14.91 2.40 12.81
CA ASP A 48 -15.58 3.63 12.35
C ASP A 48 -14.64 4.78 11.94
N TRP A 49 -13.38 4.50 11.64
CA TRP A 49 -12.43 5.59 11.35
C TRP A 49 -12.25 5.98 9.87
N LEU A 50 -13.02 5.35 8.97
CA LEU A 50 -13.08 5.78 7.57
C LEU A 50 -14.52 6.19 7.20
N PRO A 51 -14.73 7.34 6.55
CA PRO A 51 -16.05 7.73 6.08
C PRO A 51 -16.60 6.68 5.12
N GLU A 52 -17.69 6.04 5.47
CA GLU A 52 -18.36 4.93 4.76
C GLU A 52 -18.81 5.30 3.32
N GLU A 53 -18.69 6.56 2.92
CA GLU A 53 -19.26 7.11 1.68
C GLU A 53 -18.26 7.48 0.59
N SER A 54 -16.95 7.23 0.76
CA SER A 54 -15.98 7.51 -0.30
C SER A 54 -15.84 6.32 -1.24
N PRO A 55 -16.01 6.48 -2.57
CA PRO A 55 -15.69 5.44 -3.54
C PRO A 55 -14.25 4.89 -3.38
N TRP A 56 -13.37 5.72 -2.89
CA TRP A 56 -11.95 5.41 -2.64
C TRP A 56 -11.72 4.45 -1.47
N HIS A 57 -12.60 4.48 -0.48
CA HIS A 57 -12.56 3.56 0.65
C HIS A 57 -12.65 2.10 0.18
N ASN A 58 -13.57 1.81 -0.72
CA ASN A 58 -13.74 0.47 -1.28
C ASN A 58 -12.51 0.05 -2.10
N GLU A 59 -11.91 0.93 -2.88
CA GLU A 59 -10.75 0.64 -3.72
C GLU A 59 -9.50 0.36 -2.88
N ALA A 60 -9.22 1.19 -1.86
CA ALA A 60 -8.12 0.98 -0.93
C ALA A 60 -8.32 -0.30 -0.11
N TYR A 61 -9.55 -0.59 0.32
CA TYR A 61 -9.86 -1.82 1.04
C TYR A 61 -9.60 -3.07 0.18
N CYS A 62 -10.06 -3.10 -1.08
CA CYS A 62 -9.76 -4.19 -2.00
C CYS A 62 -8.26 -4.40 -2.18
N MET A 63 -7.49 -3.32 -2.29
CA MET A 63 -6.02 -3.40 -2.38
C MET A 63 -5.41 -3.97 -1.09
N ALA A 64 -5.86 -3.50 0.07
CA ALA A 64 -5.38 -3.98 1.37
C ALA A 64 -5.64 -5.47 1.57
N GLU A 65 -6.85 -5.94 1.20
CA GLU A 65 -7.17 -7.38 1.22
C GLU A 65 -6.21 -8.19 0.33
N ALA A 66 -6.01 -7.76 -0.91
CA ALA A 66 -5.10 -8.46 -1.82
C ALA A 66 -3.67 -8.49 -1.27
N ILE A 67 -3.15 -7.39 -0.76
CA ILE A 67 -1.83 -7.32 -0.13
C ILE A 67 -1.76 -8.26 1.08
N TYR A 68 -2.79 -8.28 1.92
CA TYR A 68 -2.86 -9.12 3.11
C TYR A 68 -2.75 -10.61 2.78
N PHE A 69 -3.53 -11.08 1.80
CA PHE A 69 -3.58 -12.50 1.46
C PHE A 69 -2.41 -12.97 0.58
N GLU A 70 -1.88 -12.11 -0.29
CA GLU A 70 -0.82 -12.46 -1.24
C GLU A 70 0.59 -12.17 -0.70
N ALA A 71 0.74 -11.16 0.15
CA ALA A 71 2.04 -10.70 0.64
C ALA A 71 2.07 -10.48 2.16
N GLY A 72 1.14 -11.04 2.92
CA GLY A 72 1.04 -10.81 4.36
C GLY A 72 2.28 -11.20 5.15
N ASN A 73 3.00 -12.24 4.72
CA ASN A 73 4.26 -12.70 5.30
C ASN A 73 5.51 -12.01 4.70
N GLN A 74 5.33 -11.13 3.71
CA GLN A 74 6.45 -10.42 3.09
C GLN A 74 6.79 -9.14 3.86
N PRO A 75 8.05 -8.67 3.80
CA PRO A 75 8.41 -7.35 4.29
C PRO A 75 7.71 -6.26 3.46
N LEU A 76 7.74 -5.02 3.97
CA LEU A 76 7.02 -3.89 3.40
C LEU A 76 7.22 -3.72 1.88
N ILE A 77 8.47 -3.89 1.39
CA ILE A 77 8.77 -3.79 -0.04
C ILE A 77 8.04 -4.85 -0.88
N GLY A 78 7.82 -6.05 -0.36
CA GLY A 78 7.05 -7.10 -1.02
C GLY A 78 5.55 -6.78 -1.06
N LYS A 79 5.01 -6.18 -0.01
CA LYS A 79 3.63 -5.68 0.06
C LYS A 79 3.40 -4.55 -0.96
N ILE A 80 4.32 -3.59 -1.02
CA ILE A 80 4.31 -2.50 -2.01
C ILE A 80 4.34 -3.07 -3.43
N ALA A 81 5.18 -4.07 -3.69
CA ALA A 81 5.30 -4.68 -5.01
C ALA A 81 3.98 -5.35 -5.47
N VAL A 82 3.27 -6.04 -4.58
CA VAL A 82 1.95 -6.62 -4.92
C VAL A 82 0.92 -5.53 -5.20
N GLY A 83 0.86 -4.47 -4.39
CA GLY A 83 0.01 -3.31 -4.65
C GLY A 83 0.33 -2.63 -5.99
N GLN A 84 1.61 -2.50 -6.34
CA GLN A 84 2.03 -1.94 -7.62
C GLN A 84 1.58 -2.79 -8.82
N VAL A 85 1.59 -4.13 -8.70
CA VAL A 85 1.03 -5.00 -9.77
C VAL A 85 -0.45 -4.74 -9.97
N ILE A 86 -1.22 -4.50 -8.91
CA ILE A 86 -2.64 -4.17 -9.01
C ILE A 86 -2.82 -2.85 -9.77
N ILE A 87 -2.03 -1.83 -9.46
CA ILE A 87 -2.04 -0.54 -10.16
C ILE A 87 -1.64 -0.71 -11.62
N ASN A 88 -0.55 -1.43 -11.91
CA ASN A 88 -0.10 -1.69 -13.27
C ASN A 88 -1.18 -2.39 -14.11
N ARG A 89 -1.88 -3.38 -13.52
CA ARG A 89 -3.01 -4.03 -14.17
C ARG A 89 -4.16 -3.07 -14.43
N MET A 90 -4.52 -2.21 -13.50
CA MET A 90 -5.60 -1.23 -13.65
C MET A 90 -5.35 -0.27 -14.83
N TYR A 91 -4.09 0.06 -15.11
CA TYR A 91 -3.71 0.88 -16.27
C TYR A 91 -3.52 0.09 -17.57
N GLU A 92 -3.38 -1.21 -17.50
CA GLU A 92 -3.23 -2.06 -18.67
C GLU A 92 -4.61 -2.39 -19.27
N PRO A 93 -4.90 -2.06 -20.56
CA PRO A 93 -6.24 -2.21 -21.14
C PRO A 93 -6.83 -3.63 -21.14
N ARG A 94 -6.01 -4.64 -20.90
CA ARG A 94 -6.46 -6.05 -20.80
C ARG A 94 -7.13 -6.39 -19.48
N TYR A 95 -7.05 -5.51 -18.48
CA TYR A 95 -7.59 -5.70 -17.14
C TYR A 95 -8.71 -4.70 -16.84
N PRO A 96 -9.51 -4.92 -15.80
CA PRO A 96 -10.43 -3.92 -15.30
C PRO A 96 -9.72 -2.62 -14.92
N ASN A 97 -10.41 -1.49 -15.10
CA ASN A 97 -9.88 -0.15 -14.86
C ASN A 97 -10.13 0.37 -13.43
N THR A 98 -10.41 -0.52 -12.49
CA THR A 98 -10.55 -0.23 -11.06
C THR A 98 -9.77 -1.23 -10.23
N ILE A 99 -9.33 -0.85 -9.04
CA ILE A 99 -8.58 -1.73 -8.14
C ILE A 99 -9.43 -2.94 -7.74
N CYS A 100 -10.65 -2.71 -7.26
CA CYS A 100 -11.57 -3.80 -6.91
C CYS A 100 -11.87 -4.71 -8.11
N GLY A 101 -12.03 -4.13 -9.30
CA GLY A 101 -12.20 -4.90 -10.53
C GLY A 101 -11.04 -5.82 -10.84
N VAL A 102 -9.80 -5.33 -10.67
CA VAL A 102 -8.58 -6.14 -10.84
C VAL A 102 -8.49 -7.24 -9.78
N VAL A 103 -8.73 -6.89 -8.52
CA VAL A 103 -8.63 -7.82 -7.38
C VAL A 103 -9.67 -8.94 -7.49
N HIS A 104 -10.89 -8.60 -7.85
CA HIS A 104 -11.99 -9.57 -7.98
C HIS A 104 -12.11 -10.21 -9.36
N GLN A 105 -11.13 -9.99 -10.23
CA GLN A 105 -11.16 -10.51 -11.60
C GLN A 105 -11.13 -12.04 -11.62
N GLY A 106 -12.13 -12.61 -12.29
CA GLY A 106 -12.23 -14.05 -12.51
C GLY A 106 -13.50 -14.43 -13.26
N PRO A 107 -13.56 -15.63 -13.84
CA PRO A 107 -14.77 -16.12 -14.45
C PRO A 107 -15.85 -16.36 -13.40
N VAL A 108 -17.06 -15.99 -13.72
CA VAL A 108 -18.24 -16.16 -12.86
C VAL A 108 -19.22 -17.17 -13.45
N ARG A 109 -20.06 -17.76 -12.61
CA ARG A 109 -21.15 -18.64 -13.00
C ARG A 109 -22.43 -18.18 -12.31
N GLU A 110 -23.52 -18.13 -13.07
CA GLU A 110 -24.82 -17.81 -12.52
C GLU A 110 -25.29 -18.90 -11.53
N SER A 111 -25.93 -18.46 -10.46
CA SER A 111 -26.51 -19.33 -9.45
C SER A 111 -27.70 -20.11 -10.04
N TRP A 112 -27.71 -21.43 -9.89
CA TRP A 112 -28.85 -22.25 -10.27
C TRP A 112 -30.08 -22.05 -9.37
N LYS A 113 -29.90 -21.41 -8.19
CA LYS A 113 -30.96 -21.15 -7.22
C LYS A 113 -31.63 -19.78 -7.35
N LYS A 114 -30.87 -18.80 -7.88
CA LYS A 114 -31.32 -17.40 -7.97
C LYS A 114 -30.84 -16.80 -9.29
N ASN A 115 -31.80 -16.45 -10.17
CA ASN A 115 -31.49 -15.77 -11.42
C ASN A 115 -30.81 -14.40 -11.16
N GLY A 116 -29.84 -14.04 -11.97
CA GLY A 116 -29.12 -12.77 -11.85
C GLY A 116 -28.08 -12.70 -10.72
N VAL A 117 -27.87 -13.79 -9.97
CA VAL A 117 -26.83 -13.88 -8.95
C VAL A 117 -25.66 -14.67 -9.49
N PHE A 118 -24.50 -14.05 -9.56
CA PHE A 118 -23.27 -14.64 -10.07
C PHE A 118 -22.29 -14.93 -8.94
N HIS A 119 -21.61 -16.06 -9.04
CA HIS A 119 -20.56 -16.46 -8.10
C HIS A 119 -19.27 -16.73 -8.84
N PRO A 120 -18.11 -16.35 -8.29
CA PRO A 120 -16.80 -16.68 -8.85
C PRO A 120 -16.64 -18.21 -9.00
N ILE A 121 -15.99 -18.63 -10.08
CA ILE A 121 -15.65 -20.04 -10.25
C ILE A 121 -14.45 -20.36 -9.38
N LYS A 122 -14.64 -21.31 -8.46
CA LYS A 122 -13.63 -21.68 -7.47
C LYS A 122 -12.26 -21.97 -8.10
N PHE A 123 -11.22 -21.39 -7.51
CA PHE A 123 -9.81 -21.51 -7.93
C PHE A 123 -9.49 -20.99 -9.35
N LYS A 124 -10.32 -20.10 -9.91
CA LYS A 124 -10.06 -19.52 -11.24
C LYS A 124 -9.90 -18.00 -11.24
N CYS A 125 -9.84 -17.38 -10.07
CA CYS A 125 -9.62 -15.95 -9.94
C CYS A 125 -8.15 -15.57 -10.10
N GLN A 126 -7.90 -14.33 -10.48
CA GLN A 126 -6.54 -13.77 -10.58
C GLN A 126 -5.85 -13.75 -9.21
N PHE A 127 -6.59 -13.35 -8.18
CA PHE A 127 -6.17 -13.47 -6.79
C PHE A 127 -6.88 -14.67 -6.18
N SER A 128 -6.11 -15.68 -5.80
CA SER A 128 -6.64 -17.01 -5.47
C SER A 128 -7.53 -17.00 -4.23
N TYR A 129 -7.25 -16.14 -3.25
CA TYR A 129 -8.02 -16.04 -2.02
C TYR A 129 -9.49 -15.68 -2.28
N TRP A 130 -9.76 -14.79 -3.25
CA TRP A 130 -11.11 -14.30 -3.58
C TRP A 130 -12.10 -15.39 -3.97
N CYS A 131 -11.63 -16.53 -4.46
CA CYS A 131 -12.51 -17.63 -4.84
C CYS A 131 -12.02 -19.03 -4.42
N ASP A 132 -11.25 -19.12 -3.35
CA ASP A 132 -10.81 -20.40 -2.78
C ASP A 132 -11.92 -21.05 -1.90
N GLY A 133 -12.93 -20.28 -1.56
CA GLY A 133 -14.09 -20.71 -0.76
C GLY A 133 -13.83 -20.67 0.75
N LYS A 134 -12.79 -19.98 1.18
CA LYS A 134 -12.55 -19.63 2.58
C LYS A 134 -13.13 -18.24 2.88
N SER A 135 -12.96 -17.77 4.10
CA SER A 135 -13.33 -16.41 4.48
C SER A 135 -12.27 -15.42 3.97
N ASP A 136 -12.71 -14.39 3.26
CA ASP A 136 -11.89 -13.30 2.75
C ASP A 136 -11.73 -12.16 3.78
N LYS A 137 -12.18 -12.38 5.03
CA LYS A 137 -12.03 -11.38 6.09
C LYS A 137 -10.61 -11.43 6.66
N PRO A 138 -9.83 -10.35 6.53
CA PRO A 138 -8.52 -10.24 7.16
C PRO A 138 -8.65 -10.34 8.69
N LYS A 139 -7.63 -10.88 9.33
CA LYS A 139 -7.55 -10.87 10.80
C LYS A 139 -6.88 -9.59 11.25
N TYR A 140 -7.47 -8.94 12.23
CA TYR A 140 -6.91 -7.75 12.85
C TYR A 140 -5.50 -8.05 13.42
N GLY A 141 -4.58 -7.12 13.24
CA GLY A 141 -3.22 -7.22 13.75
C GLY A 141 -2.18 -6.62 12.79
N PRO A 142 -0.87 -6.69 13.14
CA PRO A 142 0.20 -5.99 12.43
C PRO A 142 0.23 -6.24 10.91
N THR A 143 -0.08 -7.45 10.48
CA THR A 143 -0.13 -7.78 9.05
C THR A 143 -1.23 -7.00 8.31
N TRP A 144 -2.40 -6.85 8.93
CA TRP A 144 -3.50 -6.07 8.37
C TRP A 144 -3.19 -4.58 8.40
N GLU A 145 -2.66 -4.09 9.53
CA GLU A 145 -2.24 -2.68 9.69
C GLU A 145 -1.20 -2.27 8.64
N ASP A 146 -0.18 -3.10 8.42
CA ASP A 146 0.79 -2.87 7.33
C ASP A 146 0.13 -2.88 5.95
N SER A 147 -0.83 -3.78 5.72
CA SER A 147 -1.48 -3.91 4.42
C SER A 147 -2.39 -2.71 4.12
N THR A 148 -3.13 -2.22 5.12
CA THR A 148 -3.94 -1.01 5.00
C THR A 148 -3.07 0.23 4.80
N MET A 149 -1.99 0.37 5.57
CA MET A 149 -1.04 1.48 5.41
C MET A 149 -0.46 1.54 3.99
N VAL A 150 -0.04 0.41 3.43
CA VAL A 150 0.49 0.34 2.06
C VAL A 150 -0.59 0.66 1.04
N ALA A 151 -1.79 0.12 1.21
CA ALA A 151 -2.90 0.35 0.31
C ALA A 151 -3.33 1.83 0.29
N ASP A 152 -3.46 2.45 1.46
CA ASP A 152 -3.81 3.86 1.60
C ASP A 152 -2.74 4.76 0.98
N TRP A 153 -1.46 4.45 1.21
CA TRP A 153 -0.36 5.19 0.61
C TRP A 153 -0.40 5.11 -0.92
N LEU A 154 -0.52 3.91 -1.49
CA LEU A 154 -0.57 3.70 -2.94
C LEU A 154 -1.83 4.33 -3.56
N ALA A 155 -2.99 4.20 -2.90
CA ALA A 155 -4.24 4.79 -3.37
C ALA A 155 -4.19 6.32 -3.31
N THR A 156 -3.67 6.90 -2.21
CA THR A 156 -3.55 8.36 -2.06
C THR A 156 -2.65 8.95 -3.14
N ASP A 157 -1.54 8.32 -3.44
CA ASP A 157 -0.60 8.76 -4.47
C ASP A 157 -1.23 8.68 -5.87
N LEU A 158 -2.04 7.65 -6.11
CA LEU A 158 -2.78 7.46 -7.36
C LEU A 158 -3.82 8.57 -7.61
N TYR A 159 -4.47 9.10 -6.56
CA TYR A 159 -5.59 10.04 -6.69
C TYR A 159 -5.24 11.50 -6.44
N ASN A 160 -4.14 11.79 -5.74
CA ASN A 160 -3.70 13.15 -5.45
C ASN A 160 -2.84 13.78 -6.55
N THR A 161 -2.33 13.00 -7.47
CA THR A 161 -1.52 13.50 -8.58
C THR A 161 -2.42 13.76 -9.78
N SER A 162 -2.73 15.03 -10.04
CA SER A 162 -3.34 15.50 -11.30
C SER A 162 -2.42 15.29 -12.52
N GLU A 163 -1.26 14.76 -12.32
CA GLU A 163 -0.27 14.39 -13.31
C GLU A 163 0.23 12.99 -12.93
N TYR A 164 0.07 12.04 -13.83
CA TYR A 164 0.45 10.63 -13.75
C TYR A 164 1.84 10.39 -13.13
N HIS A 165 1.96 10.52 -11.83
CA HIS A 165 3.10 10.02 -11.09
C HIS A 165 2.69 8.68 -10.46
N ILE A 166 2.83 7.61 -11.24
CA ILE A 166 2.99 6.29 -10.62
C ILE A 166 4.23 6.42 -9.74
N PRO A 167 4.10 6.25 -8.41
CA PRO A 167 5.26 6.30 -7.53
C PRO A 167 6.27 5.34 -8.13
N HIS A 168 7.46 5.82 -8.39
CA HIS A 168 8.55 5.13 -9.06
C HIS A 168 8.25 3.65 -9.28
N ASP A 169 7.75 3.30 -10.48
CA ASP A 169 7.36 1.92 -10.79
C ASP A 169 8.62 1.05 -10.83
N TYR A 170 9.04 0.57 -9.64
CA TYR A 170 10.15 -0.37 -9.51
C TYR A 170 9.92 -1.66 -10.28
N LEU A 171 8.70 -1.89 -10.71
CA LEU A 171 8.30 -3.08 -11.43
C LEU A 171 8.22 -2.86 -12.95
N GLU A 172 8.56 -1.66 -13.44
CA GLU A 172 8.60 -1.33 -14.88
C GLU A 172 7.36 -1.82 -15.66
N GLY A 173 6.17 -1.70 -15.09
CA GLY A 173 4.93 -2.17 -15.69
C GLY A 173 4.65 -3.67 -15.52
N ALA A 174 5.34 -4.38 -14.61
CA ALA A 174 5.07 -5.79 -14.37
C ALA A 174 3.61 -6.01 -13.94
N THR A 175 2.96 -6.99 -14.59
CA THR A 175 1.56 -7.37 -14.34
C THR A 175 1.41 -8.80 -13.82
N HIS A 176 2.48 -9.56 -13.75
CA HIS A 176 2.49 -10.94 -13.30
C HIS A 176 3.57 -11.16 -12.26
N TYR A 177 3.33 -12.07 -11.34
CA TYR A 177 4.33 -12.56 -10.40
C TYR A 177 4.02 -14.00 -9.99
N HIS A 178 5.03 -14.68 -9.48
CA HIS A 178 4.87 -15.97 -8.81
C HIS A 178 5.87 -16.08 -7.66
N ALA A 179 5.59 -16.99 -6.74
CA ALA A 179 6.51 -17.30 -5.65
C ALA A 179 7.76 -18.03 -6.18
N THR A 180 8.92 -17.76 -5.59
CA THR A 180 10.22 -18.28 -6.03
C THR A 180 10.32 -19.81 -6.04
N TYR A 181 9.47 -20.50 -5.28
CA TYR A 181 9.44 -21.95 -5.19
C TYR A 181 8.51 -22.63 -6.23
N VAL A 182 7.86 -21.85 -7.11
CA VAL A 182 7.08 -22.37 -8.24
C VAL A 182 7.61 -21.78 -9.54
N TYR A 183 7.39 -22.48 -10.65
CA TYR A 183 7.74 -21.96 -11.98
C TYR A 183 6.61 -22.26 -12.95
N PRO A 184 5.63 -21.36 -13.08
CA PRO A 184 4.49 -21.57 -13.95
C PRO A 184 4.89 -21.50 -15.44
N ASN A 185 4.15 -22.25 -16.28
CA ASN A 185 4.49 -22.34 -17.71
C ASN A 185 4.51 -20.97 -18.44
N TRP A 186 3.70 -20.03 -18.00
CA TRP A 186 3.64 -18.69 -18.59
C TRP A 186 4.92 -17.88 -18.36
N ALA A 187 5.62 -18.07 -17.22
CA ALA A 187 6.81 -17.29 -16.87
C ALA A 187 7.91 -17.38 -17.93
N ARG A 188 8.05 -18.53 -18.61
CA ARG A 188 9.05 -18.72 -19.67
C ARG A 188 8.79 -17.88 -20.93
N HIS A 189 7.60 -17.31 -21.07
CA HIS A 189 7.17 -16.51 -22.23
C HIS A 189 7.08 -15.01 -21.91
N MET A 190 7.46 -14.60 -20.69
CA MET A 190 7.42 -13.23 -20.22
C MET A 190 8.82 -12.75 -19.84
N GLN A 191 9.01 -11.45 -19.85
CA GLN A 191 10.25 -10.83 -19.42
C GLN A 191 10.25 -10.74 -17.89
N GLU A 192 11.24 -11.37 -17.24
CA GLU A 192 11.52 -11.15 -15.83
C GLU A 192 12.02 -9.72 -15.64
N VAL A 193 11.43 -9.00 -14.69
CA VAL A 193 11.78 -7.62 -14.34
C VAL A 193 12.68 -7.61 -13.10
N VAL A 194 12.17 -8.14 -12.00
CA VAL A 194 12.86 -8.11 -10.72
C VAL A 194 12.40 -9.24 -9.80
N LYS A 195 13.31 -9.67 -8.93
CA LYS A 195 12.98 -10.53 -7.79
C LYS A 195 12.96 -9.70 -6.53
N ILE A 196 11.84 -9.72 -5.81
CA ILE A 196 11.67 -9.07 -4.51
C ILE A 196 11.26 -10.16 -3.51
N GLN A 197 12.14 -10.47 -2.59
CA GLN A 197 11.96 -11.50 -1.56
C GLN A 197 11.53 -12.85 -2.18
N ASP A 198 10.33 -13.33 -1.82
CA ASP A 198 9.83 -14.63 -2.27
C ASP A 198 9.02 -14.53 -3.58
N HIS A 199 8.99 -13.38 -4.25
CA HIS A 199 8.29 -13.18 -5.50
C HIS A 199 9.22 -12.77 -6.64
N ILE A 200 8.93 -13.26 -7.86
CA ILE A 200 9.56 -12.85 -9.11
C ILE A 200 8.49 -12.20 -9.98
N PHE A 201 8.78 -11.00 -10.48
CA PHE A 201 7.84 -10.14 -11.22
C PHE A 201 8.16 -10.12 -12.70
N TYR A 202 7.11 -10.07 -13.55
CA TYR A 202 7.19 -10.20 -15.00
C TYR A 202 6.28 -9.21 -15.73
N LYS A 203 6.74 -8.79 -16.92
CA LYS A 203 5.97 -7.99 -17.88
C LYS A 203 5.93 -8.61 -19.25
#